data_452f8a0c91d3b22c37809314fd06bfee
#
_entry.id   452f8a0c91d3b22c37809314fd06bfee
#
_cell.length_a   1.000
_cell.length_b   1.000
_cell.length_c   1.000
_cell.angle_alpha   90.00
_cell.angle_beta   90.00
_cell.angle_gamma   90.00
#
_symmetry.space_group_name_H-M   'P 1'
#
loop_
_entity.id
_entity.type
_entity.pdbx_description
1 polymer ?
#
loop_
_entity_poly.entity_id
_entity_poly.type
_entity_poly.pdbx_seq_one_letter_code
_entity_poly.pdbx_strand_id
1 'polypeptide(L)'
;MKLRISLLSLTFAMAVFSTVTAHASGCSNSTIRGSYAFTIHGTIFLPDGSTLLVDGIAKETFDGEGNVTQVDAVATNGNLTPGWRPGTGTYSLNADCTGTQTISVLGMPDLHLQIIVAQSGNTIHQVVIDPGLATTAEGERVKASKD
;
A
#
# COMPACT_ATOMS: atom_id res chain seq x y z
N MET A 1 8.27 85.86 7.46
CA MET A 1 8.99 84.57 7.42
C MET A 1 8.00 83.48 7.71
N LYS A 2 7.50 82.78 6.65
CA LYS A 2 6.43 81.79 6.77
C LYS A 2 7.06 80.39 6.71
N LEU A 3 7.03 79.65 7.83
CA LEU A 3 7.52 78.30 7.97
C LEU A 3 6.48 77.31 7.40
N ARG A 4 6.83 76.58 6.31
CA ARG A 4 6.00 75.51 5.75
C ARG A 4 6.45 74.19 6.32
N ILE A 5 5.61 73.60 7.16
CA ILE A 5 5.77 72.27 7.66
C ILE A 5 5.19 71.28 6.63
N SER A 6 6.06 70.48 6.02
CA SER A 6 5.67 69.43 5.08
C SER A 6 5.42 68.14 5.87
N LEU A 7 4.18 67.65 5.94
CA LEU A 7 3.84 66.34 6.52
C LEU A 7 4.18 65.26 5.51
N LEU A 8 5.17 64.43 5.84
CA LEU A 8 5.48 63.19 5.11
C LEU A 8 4.57 62.09 5.62
N SER A 9 3.58 61.68 4.82
CA SER A 9 2.73 60.53 5.10
C SER A 9 3.51 59.21 4.82
N LEU A 10 3.87 58.47 5.86
CA LEU A 10 4.49 57.14 5.77
C LEU A 10 3.38 56.11 5.70
N THR A 11 3.04 55.61 4.50
CA THR A 11 2.11 54.49 4.32
C THR A 11 2.83 53.18 4.59
N PHE A 12 2.51 52.56 5.73
CA PHE A 12 3.00 51.24 6.11
C PHE A 12 2.14 50.19 5.41
N ALA A 13 2.68 49.57 4.35
CA ALA A 13 2.04 48.45 3.65
C ALA A 13 2.22 47.14 4.49
N MET A 14 1.13 46.72 5.13
CA MET A 14 1.08 45.45 5.85
C MET A 14 0.96 44.31 4.83
N ALA A 15 2.08 43.60 4.56
CA ALA A 15 2.08 42.38 3.77
C ALA A 15 1.48 41.23 4.61
N VAL A 16 0.27 40.80 4.28
CA VAL A 16 -0.38 39.62 4.87
C VAL A 16 0.25 38.39 4.24
N PHE A 17 1.17 37.74 4.95
CA PHE A 17 1.67 36.40 4.59
C PHE A 17 0.59 35.37 4.91
N SER A 18 -0.15 34.95 3.89
CA SER A 18 -1.02 33.79 3.98
C SER A 18 -0.12 32.52 4.06
N THR A 19 0.02 31.93 5.24
CA THR A 19 0.65 30.63 5.41
C THR A 19 -0.27 29.57 4.84
N VAL A 20 0.01 29.10 3.63
CA VAL A 20 -0.62 27.91 3.07
C VAL A 20 -0.07 26.72 3.84
N THR A 21 -0.84 26.21 4.81
CA THR A 21 -0.55 24.91 5.42
C THR A 21 -0.78 23.85 4.36
N ALA A 22 0.31 23.34 3.78
CA ALA A 22 0.25 22.13 2.96
C ALA A 22 -0.19 20.99 3.90
N HIS A 23 -1.46 20.62 3.85
CA HIS A 23 -1.90 19.35 4.45
C HIS A 23 -1.27 18.27 3.59
N ALA A 24 -0.30 17.53 4.15
CA ALA A 24 0.09 16.26 3.59
C ALA A 24 -1.20 15.43 3.55
N SER A 25 -1.74 15.19 2.34
CA SER A 25 -2.88 14.31 2.19
C SER A 25 -2.45 12.93 2.67
N GLY A 26 -3.04 12.45 3.75
CA GLY A 26 -2.82 11.11 4.26
C GLY A 26 -3.19 10.06 3.21
N CYS A 27 -2.78 8.82 3.44
CA CYS A 27 -3.16 7.71 2.58
C CYS A 27 -4.68 7.47 2.61
N SER A 28 -5.17 6.88 1.56
CA SER A 28 -6.54 6.37 1.42
C SER A 28 -6.52 5.18 0.46
N ASN A 29 -7.63 4.46 0.32
CA ASN A 29 -7.72 3.33 -0.62
C ASN A 29 -7.29 3.72 -2.05
N SER A 30 -7.59 4.94 -2.49
CA SER A 30 -7.19 5.43 -3.81
C SER A 30 -5.67 5.60 -4.00
N THR A 31 -4.90 5.67 -2.91
CA THR A 31 -3.44 5.81 -2.95
C THR A 31 -2.77 4.64 -3.68
N ILE A 32 -3.31 3.44 -3.50
CA ILE A 32 -2.76 2.22 -4.12
C ILE A 32 -3.56 1.73 -5.33
N ARG A 33 -4.47 2.53 -5.86
CA ARG A 33 -5.20 2.17 -7.08
C ARG A 33 -4.24 1.78 -8.19
N GLY A 34 -4.42 0.57 -8.78
CA GLY A 34 -3.59 0.03 -9.86
C GLY A 34 -3.09 -1.38 -9.60
N SER A 35 -2.16 -1.85 -10.43
CA SER A 35 -1.60 -3.19 -10.33
C SER A 35 -0.21 -3.17 -9.72
N TYR A 36 0.09 -4.23 -8.94
CA TYR A 36 1.37 -4.44 -8.28
C TYR A 36 1.85 -5.87 -8.53
N ALA A 37 3.16 -6.02 -8.68
CA ALA A 37 3.84 -7.32 -8.72
C ALA A 37 4.46 -7.57 -7.36
N PHE A 38 4.09 -8.68 -6.73
CA PHE A 38 4.56 -9.08 -5.41
C PHE A 38 5.54 -10.24 -5.48
N THR A 39 6.52 -10.21 -4.60
CA THR A 39 7.36 -11.35 -4.23
C THR A 39 6.92 -11.83 -2.85
N ILE A 40 6.71 -13.14 -2.69
CA ILE A 40 6.16 -13.76 -1.47
C ILE A 40 7.22 -14.70 -0.90
N HIS A 41 7.50 -14.59 0.40
CA HIS A 41 8.40 -15.47 1.12
C HIS A 41 7.84 -15.82 2.49
N GLY A 42 8.09 -17.04 2.96
CA GLY A 42 7.68 -17.38 4.31
C GLY A 42 7.79 -18.85 4.68
N THR A 43 7.13 -19.16 5.79
CA THR A 43 7.07 -20.49 6.37
C THR A 43 5.68 -20.77 6.89
N ILE A 44 5.16 -21.95 6.60
CA ILE A 44 3.94 -22.49 7.21
C ILE A 44 4.36 -23.45 8.33
N PHE A 45 3.82 -23.26 9.53
CA PHE A 45 4.01 -24.13 10.69
C PHE A 45 2.83 -25.08 10.77
N LEU A 46 3.11 -26.37 10.67
CA LEU A 46 2.09 -27.42 10.74
C LEU A 46 1.85 -27.88 12.19
N PRO A 47 0.66 -28.44 12.49
CA PRO A 47 0.30 -28.87 13.84
C PRO A 47 1.21 -29.97 14.43
N ASP A 48 1.90 -30.74 13.58
CA ASP A 48 2.85 -31.77 13.98
C ASP A 48 4.26 -31.23 14.29
N GLY A 49 4.44 -29.89 14.21
CA GLY A 49 5.72 -29.20 14.44
C GLY A 49 6.62 -29.14 13.22
N SER A 50 6.25 -29.74 12.10
CA SER A 50 6.98 -29.59 10.84
C SER A 50 6.71 -28.23 10.19
N THR A 51 7.56 -27.86 9.23
CA THR A 51 7.45 -26.58 8.52
C THR A 51 7.50 -26.77 7.02
N LEU A 52 6.83 -25.88 6.29
CA LEU A 52 6.90 -25.79 4.84
C LEU A 52 7.43 -24.40 4.45
N LEU A 53 8.47 -24.37 3.63
CA LEU A 53 8.94 -23.12 3.03
C LEU A 53 7.98 -22.70 1.94
N VAL A 54 7.70 -21.39 1.87
CA VAL A 54 6.82 -20.78 0.87
C VAL A 54 7.61 -19.75 0.08
N ASP A 55 7.60 -19.89 -1.23
CA ASP A 55 8.11 -18.89 -2.18
C ASP A 55 7.07 -18.68 -3.27
N GLY A 56 6.88 -17.45 -3.69
CA GLY A 56 5.88 -17.17 -4.71
C GLY A 56 5.93 -15.76 -5.27
N ILE A 57 5.12 -15.59 -6.27
CA ILE A 57 4.85 -14.29 -6.87
C ILE A 57 3.34 -14.11 -7.02
N ALA A 58 2.89 -12.85 -6.93
CA ALA A 58 1.50 -12.49 -7.21
C ALA A 58 1.41 -11.21 -8.02
N LYS A 59 0.33 -11.07 -8.75
CA LYS A 59 -0.11 -9.78 -9.28
C LYS A 59 -1.42 -9.43 -8.59
N GLU A 60 -1.44 -8.32 -7.86
CA GLU A 60 -2.66 -7.76 -7.27
C GLU A 60 -3.09 -6.50 -8.01
N THR A 61 -4.39 -6.32 -8.17
CA THR A 61 -4.97 -5.12 -8.77
C THR A 61 -6.00 -4.53 -7.82
N PHE A 62 -5.72 -3.34 -7.33
CA PHE A 62 -6.53 -2.57 -6.39
C PHE A 62 -7.41 -1.57 -7.16
N ASP A 63 -8.73 -1.55 -6.89
CA ASP A 63 -9.68 -0.66 -7.58
C ASP A 63 -9.67 0.79 -7.05
N GLY A 64 -9.03 1.03 -5.90
CA GLY A 64 -9.03 2.33 -5.23
C GLY A 64 -10.25 2.56 -4.32
N GLU A 65 -11.18 1.62 -4.25
CA GLU A 65 -12.44 1.71 -3.50
C GLU A 65 -12.51 0.69 -2.35
N GLY A 66 -11.55 -0.23 -2.27
CA GLY A 66 -11.46 -1.23 -1.21
C GLY A 66 -11.57 -2.66 -1.70
N ASN A 67 -11.60 -2.91 -3.01
CA ASN A 67 -11.58 -4.26 -3.56
C ASN A 67 -10.26 -4.54 -4.26
N VAL A 68 -9.82 -5.79 -4.19
CA VAL A 68 -8.61 -6.29 -4.84
C VAL A 68 -8.91 -7.60 -5.57
N THR A 69 -8.29 -7.76 -6.73
CA THR A 69 -8.20 -9.03 -7.44
C THR A 69 -6.76 -9.44 -7.53
N GLN A 70 -6.49 -10.75 -7.46
CA GLN A 70 -5.13 -11.27 -7.60
C GLN A 70 -5.06 -12.47 -8.52
N VAL A 71 -3.85 -12.75 -9.00
CA VAL A 71 -3.40 -14.06 -9.47
C VAL A 71 -2.04 -14.32 -8.83
N ASP A 72 -1.82 -15.54 -8.35
CA ASP A 72 -0.54 -15.94 -7.75
C ASP A 72 -0.01 -17.26 -8.32
N ALA A 73 1.28 -17.49 -8.10
CA ALA A 73 1.95 -18.75 -8.31
C ALA A 73 2.87 -18.98 -7.11
N VAL A 74 2.59 -20.04 -6.34
CA VAL A 74 3.26 -20.33 -5.07
C VAL A 74 3.87 -21.73 -5.08
N ALA A 75 5.12 -21.84 -4.66
CA ALA A 75 5.82 -23.08 -4.41
C ALA A 75 5.87 -23.37 -2.90
N THR A 76 5.71 -24.62 -2.54
CA THR A 76 5.87 -25.10 -1.17
C THR A 76 6.95 -26.18 -1.14
N ASN A 77 8.02 -25.98 -0.34
CA ASN A 77 9.20 -26.83 -0.35
C ASN A 77 9.74 -27.11 -1.77
N GLY A 78 9.76 -26.09 -2.63
CA GLY A 78 10.21 -26.19 -4.01
C GLY A 78 9.21 -26.82 -4.99
N ASN A 79 8.03 -27.26 -4.53
CA ASN A 79 6.98 -27.80 -5.39
C ASN A 79 6.00 -26.69 -5.79
N LEU A 80 6.03 -26.27 -7.04
CA LEU A 80 5.13 -25.26 -7.56
C LEU A 80 3.72 -25.84 -7.76
N THR A 81 2.71 -25.11 -7.26
CA THR A 81 1.31 -25.40 -7.60
C THR A 81 1.09 -25.10 -9.08
N PRO A 82 0.58 -26.03 -9.90
CA PRO A 82 0.41 -25.79 -11.33
C PRO A 82 -0.56 -24.63 -11.64
N GLY A 83 -0.13 -23.75 -12.54
CA GLY A 83 -0.94 -22.66 -13.07
C GLY A 83 -1.03 -21.45 -12.13
N TRP A 84 -1.71 -20.42 -12.63
CA TRP A 84 -2.05 -19.22 -11.86
C TRP A 84 -3.32 -19.48 -11.05
N ARG A 85 -3.29 -19.13 -9.77
CA ARG A 85 -4.45 -19.24 -8.87
C ARG A 85 -5.14 -17.87 -8.78
N PRO A 86 -6.37 -17.75 -9.27
CA PRO A 86 -7.11 -16.51 -9.10
C PRO A 86 -7.63 -16.35 -7.68
N GLY A 87 -7.67 -15.12 -7.21
CA GLY A 87 -8.24 -14.73 -5.93
C GLY A 87 -8.90 -13.35 -6.00
N THR A 88 -9.73 -13.08 -5.01
CA THR A 88 -10.37 -11.78 -4.79
C THR A 88 -10.26 -11.40 -3.33
N GLY A 89 -10.47 -10.14 -3.02
CA GLY A 89 -10.43 -9.71 -1.63
C GLY A 89 -10.85 -8.27 -1.43
N THR A 90 -10.67 -7.82 -0.21
CA THR A 90 -10.93 -6.45 0.20
C THR A 90 -9.72 -5.87 0.93
N TYR A 91 -9.63 -4.54 0.97
CA TYR A 91 -8.59 -3.83 1.71
C TYR A 91 -9.10 -2.50 2.25
N SER A 92 -8.42 -1.99 3.26
CA SER A 92 -8.69 -0.67 3.83
C SER A 92 -7.38 -0.02 4.26
N LEU A 93 -7.15 1.24 3.87
CA LEU A 93 -6.01 2.05 4.27
C LEU A 93 -6.42 3.15 5.24
N ASN A 94 -5.61 3.31 6.27
CA ASN A 94 -5.66 4.43 7.21
C ASN A 94 -4.87 5.64 6.64
N ALA A 95 -5.12 6.83 7.21
CA ALA A 95 -4.44 8.05 6.81
C ALA A 95 -2.92 8.03 7.06
N ASP A 96 -2.43 7.17 7.96
CA ASP A 96 -1.00 6.96 8.26
C ASP A 96 -0.32 5.94 7.32
N CYS A 97 -1.01 5.50 6.27
CA CYS A 97 -0.55 4.52 5.29
C CYS A 97 -0.40 3.09 5.82
N THR A 98 -0.88 2.79 7.00
CA THR A 98 -1.11 1.41 7.46
C THR A 98 -2.48 0.92 6.99
N GLY A 99 -2.69 -0.39 6.98
CA GLY A 99 -3.99 -0.93 6.60
C GLY A 99 -4.12 -2.42 6.79
N THR A 100 -5.24 -2.94 6.33
CA THR A 100 -5.57 -4.37 6.35
C THR A 100 -6.03 -4.84 4.98
N GLN A 101 -5.84 -6.13 4.72
CA GLN A 101 -6.31 -6.79 3.50
C GLN A 101 -6.79 -8.18 3.85
N THR A 102 -7.81 -8.65 3.14
CA THR A 102 -8.25 -10.05 3.16
C THR A 102 -8.24 -10.58 1.74
N ILE A 103 -7.66 -11.75 1.54
CA ILE A 103 -7.60 -12.42 0.23
C ILE A 103 -8.23 -13.79 0.34
N SER A 104 -9.15 -14.09 -0.58
CA SER A 104 -9.81 -15.37 -0.75
C SER A 104 -9.32 -16.03 -2.03
N VAL A 105 -8.72 -17.20 -1.92
CA VAL A 105 -8.32 -18.06 -3.04
C VAL A 105 -9.16 -19.32 -3.00
N LEU A 106 -9.73 -19.74 -4.13
CA LEU A 106 -10.61 -20.89 -4.18
C LEU A 106 -9.97 -22.15 -3.60
N GLY A 107 -10.66 -22.78 -2.65
CA GLY A 107 -10.19 -24.01 -1.98
C GLY A 107 -9.19 -23.80 -0.85
N MET A 108 -8.94 -22.56 -0.44
CA MET A 108 -8.09 -22.20 0.70
C MET A 108 -8.88 -21.35 1.71
N PRO A 109 -8.50 -21.38 3.00
CA PRO A 109 -8.99 -20.38 3.95
C PRO A 109 -8.62 -18.96 3.50
N ASP A 110 -9.43 -17.98 3.91
CA ASP A 110 -9.10 -16.58 3.70
C ASP A 110 -7.80 -16.24 4.42
N LEU A 111 -6.96 -15.42 3.76
CA LEU A 111 -5.74 -14.86 4.32
C LEU A 111 -6.04 -13.45 4.82
N HIS A 112 -5.66 -13.17 6.06
CA HIS A 112 -5.74 -11.83 6.64
C HIS A 112 -4.34 -11.24 6.72
N LEU A 113 -4.20 -10.00 6.26
CA LEU A 113 -2.91 -9.34 6.16
C LEU A 113 -2.95 -7.95 6.80
N GLN A 114 -1.83 -7.56 7.38
CA GLN A 114 -1.51 -6.16 7.62
C GLN A 114 -0.64 -5.65 6.49
N ILE A 115 -0.88 -4.40 6.09
CA ILE A 115 -0.17 -3.76 4.99
C ILE A 115 0.38 -2.40 5.39
N ILE A 116 1.51 -2.02 4.80
CA ILE A 116 2.09 -0.68 4.89
C ILE A 116 2.38 -0.21 3.47
N VAL A 117 1.94 1.00 3.17
CA VAL A 117 2.16 1.64 1.87
C VAL A 117 3.31 2.63 1.98
N ALA A 118 4.28 2.48 1.10
CA ALA A 118 5.48 3.31 1.04
C ALA A 118 5.62 3.99 -0.33
N GLN A 119 6.61 4.89 -0.45
CA GLN A 119 6.98 5.57 -1.68
C GLN A 119 5.79 6.20 -2.43
N SER A 120 4.91 6.88 -1.68
CA SER A 120 3.72 7.54 -2.23
C SER A 120 2.80 6.59 -3.01
N GLY A 121 2.65 5.35 -2.53
CA GLY A 121 1.80 4.35 -3.15
C GLY A 121 2.49 3.51 -4.23
N ASN A 122 3.81 3.54 -4.35
CA ASN A 122 4.52 2.71 -5.34
C ASN A 122 4.97 1.36 -4.78
N THR A 123 5.10 1.25 -3.46
CA THR A 123 5.50 0.01 -2.79
C THR A 123 4.49 -0.35 -1.72
N ILE A 124 4.17 -1.64 -1.60
CA ILE A 124 3.30 -2.19 -0.55
C ILE A 124 4.06 -3.33 0.12
N HIS A 125 4.18 -3.26 1.46
CA HIS A 125 4.69 -4.36 2.27
C HIS A 125 3.50 -5.03 2.97
N GLN A 126 3.50 -6.36 3.00
CA GLN A 126 2.42 -7.16 3.57
C GLN A 126 2.97 -8.22 4.52
N VAL A 127 2.21 -8.54 5.55
CA VAL A 127 2.45 -9.69 6.43
C VAL A 127 1.14 -10.40 6.71
N VAL A 128 1.12 -11.72 6.57
CA VAL A 128 -0.02 -12.56 6.96
C VAL A 128 -0.08 -12.63 8.48
N ILE A 129 -1.27 -12.43 9.04
CA ILE A 129 -1.48 -12.43 10.49
C ILE A 129 -2.23 -13.68 11.00
N ASP A 130 -2.57 -14.60 10.11
CA ASP A 130 -3.22 -15.86 10.49
C ASP A 130 -2.25 -16.78 11.23
N PRO A 131 -2.69 -17.46 12.29
CA PRO A 131 -1.84 -18.38 13.06
C PRO A 131 -1.24 -19.49 12.20
N GLY A 132 0.02 -19.80 12.43
CA GLY A 132 0.75 -20.83 11.69
C GLY A 132 1.33 -20.35 10.36
N LEU A 133 1.15 -19.08 9.99
CA LEU A 133 1.71 -18.49 8.78
C LEU A 133 2.70 -17.37 9.13
N ALA A 134 3.99 -17.57 8.85
CA ALA A 134 5.01 -16.52 8.94
C ALA A 134 5.40 -16.13 7.50
N THR A 135 4.49 -15.45 6.81
CA THR A 135 4.63 -15.11 5.40
C THR A 135 4.56 -13.60 5.21
N THR A 136 5.48 -13.08 4.43
CA THR A 136 5.55 -11.67 4.02
C THR A 136 5.55 -11.54 2.51
N ALA A 137 5.12 -10.38 2.02
CA ALA A 137 5.22 -10.03 0.61
C ALA A 137 5.62 -8.57 0.44
N GLU A 138 6.35 -8.29 -0.63
CA GLU A 138 6.67 -6.94 -1.07
C GLU A 138 6.23 -6.77 -2.51
N GLY A 139 5.45 -5.73 -2.77
CA GLY A 139 4.86 -5.41 -4.05
C GLY A 139 5.31 -4.07 -4.58
N GLU A 140 5.69 -4.05 -5.84
CA GLU A 140 6.00 -2.83 -6.59
C GLU A 140 4.92 -2.55 -7.63
N ARG A 141 4.58 -1.26 -7.79
CA ARG A 141 3.61 -0.83 -8.79
C ARG A 141 4.06 -1.18 -10.20
N VAL A 142 3.23 -1.91 -10.91
CA VAL A 142 3.46 -2.23 -12.33
C VAL A 142 3.21 -0.97 -13.16
N LYS A 143 4.24 -0.47 -13.82
CA LYS A 143 4.11 0.65 -14.77
C LYS A 143 3.74 0.08 -16.13
N ALA A 144 2.65 0.59 -16.73
CA ALA A 144 2.37 0.30 -18.13
C ALA A 144 3.53 0.83 -18.99
N SER A 145 4.04 0.01 -19.88
CA SER A 145 4.96 0.47 -20.94
C SER A 145 4.24 1.55 -21.74
N LYS A 146 4.87 2.70 -21.92
CA LYS A 146 4.42 3.69 -22.92
C LYS A 146 5.02 3.24 -24.24
N ASP A 147 4.22 2.55 -25.04
CA ASP A 147 4.52 2.34 -26.46
C ASP A 147 4.41 3.66 -27.20
#